data_65c4f6b67da56372756443b36237accd
#
_entry.id   65c4f6b67da56372756443b36237accd
#
_cell.length_a   1.000
_cell.length_b   1.000
_cell.length_c   1.000
_cell.angle_alpha   90.00
_cell.angle_beta   90.00
_cell.angle_gamma   90.00
#
_symmetry.space_group_name_H-M   'P 1'
#
loop_
_entity.id
_entity.type
_entity.pdbx_description
1 polymer ?
#
loop_
_entity_poly.entity_id
_entity_poly.type
_entity_poly.pdbx_seq_one_letter_code
_entity_poly.pdbx_strand_id
1 'polypeptide(L)'
;MHILFLTDNFPPEVNAPASRTFEHCREWVAAGHKVTVVTCAPNFPQGRVFPGHRNRLWQKEEMAGITVIRVWSYITANEGFARRIADYVSFMMSALIAAPFVRKADVVVGTSPQFFTACAGYGVGLMKRIPFVFELRDIWPESIRAVGAMKNSAVLDWLEKLELFLYRKAALVVSVTHSFREDLARRGIDPRKVAVVTNGIDTGRFQPRPRDEALAERLGLSGKFVAGYVGTHGMAHGLETILDAAALVKAQPDGDRFRFLLLGDGASKAALVAAANARGLDNVVFVDTVPKEEVASYWALLDASIIHLKRSDLFRSVIPSKLFECMGMSIPVLHGVEGESAAIVEREGVGLLFQPENAEDLCRRLRELADDAQMRKRLGANGIEAARHYDRKALAMKMLAQLEAIVAGKPLPHCRDESETPAEYQFNR
;
A
#
# COMPACT_ATOMS: atom_id res chain seq x y z
N MET A 1 10.45 -14.00 21.34
CA MET A 1 10.75 -12.59 21.66
C MET A 1 9.48 -11.76 21.88
N HIS A 2 9.61 -10.57 22.44
CA HIS A 2 8.51 -9.62 22.59
C HIS A 2 8.73 -8.41 21.67
N ILE A 3 7.90 -8.26 20.65
CA ILE A 3 7.94 -7.18 19.66
C ILE A 3 7.02 -6.05 20.14
N LEU A 4 7.55 -4.84 20.24
CA LEU A 4 6.78 -3.61 20.45
C LEU A 4 6.64 -2.88 19.11
N PHE A 5 5.43 -2.71 18.62
CA PHE A 5 5.15 -2.08 17.34
C PHE A 5 4.40 -0.76 17.56
N LEU A 6 4.93 0.34 17.04
CA LEU A 6 4.32 1.66 17.09
C LEU A 6 3.72 2.03 15.74
N THR A 7 2.43 2.34 15.71
CA THR A 7 1.71 2.76 14.51
C THR A 7 0.52 3.64 14.90
N ASP A 8 0.20 4.65 14.12
CA ASP A 8 -1.01 5.46 14.31
C ASP A 8 -2.27 4.78 13.75
N ASN A 9 -2.10 3.90 12.75
CA ASN A 9 -3.20 3.21 12.09
C ASN A 9 -3.23 1.73 12.50
N PHE A 10 -4.37 1.29 13.05
CA PHE A 10 -4.61 -0.10 13.44
C PHE A 10 -6.11 -0.41 13.36
N PRO A 11 -6.51 -1.70 13.16
CA PRO A 11 -7.94 -2.03 13.13
C PRO A 11 -8.74 -1.44 14.31
N PRO A 12 -10.00 -1.05 14.08
CA PRO A 12 -10.86 -1.39 12.94
C PRO A 12 -10.68 -0.52 11.68
N GLU A 13 -9.66 0.32 11.61
CA GLU A 13 -9.31 1.01 10.37
C GLU A 13 -8.93 0.02 9.26
N VAL A 14 -9.41 0.27 8.03
CA VAL A 14 -9.25 -0.65 6.89
C VAL A 14 -8.25 -0.18 5.85
N ASN A 15 -7.49 0.88 6.15
CA ASN A 15 -6.45 1.37 5.25
C ASN A 15 -5.26 0.39 5.14
N ALA A 16 -4.44 0.56 4.12
CA ALA A 16 -3.30 -0.31 3.87
C ALA A 16 -2.27 -0.37 5.03
N PRO A 17 -1.94 0.74 5.74
CA PRO A 17 -1.14 0.71 6.95
C PRO A 17 -1.71 -0.18 8.04
N ALA A 18 -2.96 0.00 8.43
CA ALA A 18 -3.61 -0.77 9.48
C ALA A 18 -3.66 -2.26 9.13
N SER A 19 -4.07 -2.60 7.89
CA SER A 19 -4.18 -3.98 7.43
C SER A 19 -2.83 -4.70 7.45
N ARG A 20 -1.77 -4.09 6.88
CA ARG A 20 -0.43 -4.68 6.86
C ARG A 20 0.11 -4.92 8.27
N THR A 21 0.05 -3.90 9.13
CA THR A 21 0.56 -4.01 10.50
C THR A 21 -0.18 -5.10 11.27
N PHE A 22 -1.51 -5.14 11.18
CA PHE A 22 -2.30 -6.17 11.86
C PHE A 22 -1.96 -7.58 11.38
N GLU A 23 -1.89 -7.79 10.07
CA GLU A 23 -1.61 -9.10 9.47
C GLU A 23 -0.20 -9.58 9.85
N HIS A 24 0.82 -8.72 9.78
CA HIS A 24 2.17 -9.08 10.23
C HIS A 24 2.18 -9.45 11.72
N CYS A 25 1.60 -8.63 12.58
CA CYS A 25 1.55 -8.88 14.01
C CYS A 25 0.80 -10.19 14.35
N ARG A 26 -0.29 -10.49 13.63
CA ARG A 26 -1.05 -11.73 13.78
C ARG A 26 -0.20 -12.97 13.44
N GLU A 27 0.52 -12.94 12.33
CA GLU A 27 1.40 -14.04 11.92
C GLU A 27 2.55 -14.22 12.92
N TRP A 28 3.09 -13.15 13.49
CA TRP A 28 4.14 -13.23 14.51
C TRP A 28 3.61 -13.82 15.82
N VAL A 29 2.38 -13.51 16.21
CA VAL A 29 1.72 -14.16 17.35
C VAL A 29 1.52 -15.65 17.07
N ALA A 30 1.05 -16.01 15.88
CA ALA A 30 0.90 -17.41 15.47
C ALA A 30 2.22 -18.17 15.45
N ALA A 31 3.35 -17.50 15.19
CA ALA A 31 4.70 -18.05 15.28
C ALA A 31 5.24 -18.14 16.73
N GLY A 32 4.43 -17.82 17.75
CA GLY A 32 4.78 -17.95 19.17
C GLY A 32 5.47 -16.71 19.77
N HIS A 33 5.45 -15.56 19.09
CA HIS A 33 6.01 -14.33 19.61
C HIS A 33 4.96 -13.51 20.36
N LYS A 34 5.41 -12.79 21.38
CA LYS A 34 4.56 -11.79 22.02
C LYS A 34 4.61 -10.49 21.22
N VAL A 35 3.44 -9.93 20.91
CA VAL A 35 3.35 -8.66 20.19
C VAL A 35 2.51 -7.68 20.98
N THR A 36 3.05 -6.48 21.17
CA THR A 36 2.32 -5.34 21.71
C THR A 36 2.32 -4.23 20.69
N VAL A 37 1.15 -3.76 20.30
CA VAL A 37 0.97 -2.60 19.41
C VAL A 37 0.56 -1.40 20.24
N VAL A 38 1.27 -0.28 20.09
CA VAL A 38 0.85 1.03 20.60
C VAL A 38 0.31 1.84 19.44
N THR A 39 -0.94 2.27 19.56
CA THR A 39 -1.68 3.00 18.53
C THR A 39 -2.58 4.06 19.14
N CYS A 40 -3.31 4.84 18.34
CA CYS A 40 -4.32 5.79 18.82
C CYS A 40 -5.74 5.23 18.67
N ALA A 41 -6.75 6.04 19.06
CA ALA A 41 -8.14 5.71 18.78
C ALA A 41 -8.39 5.73 17.25
N PRO A 42 -9.14 4.75 16.69
CA PRO A 42 -9.38 4.67 15.25
C PRO A 42 -10.16 5.90 14.76
N ASN A 43 -9.67 6.55 13.71
CA ASN A 43 -10.20 7.83 13.25
C ASN A 43 -10.07 8.10 11.74
N PHE A 44 -9.23 7.33 11.03
CA PHE A 44 -8.96 7.53 9.62
C PHE A 44 -10.10 6.97 8.72
N PRO A 45 -10.56 7.65 7.65
CA PRO A 45 -9.95 8.87 7.05
C PRO A 45 -10.54 10.20 7.55
N GLN A 46 -11.64 10.17 8.30
CA GLN A 46 -12.46 11.35 8.60
C GLN A 46 -11.89 12.24 9.72
N GLY A 47 -10.87 11.76 10.46
CA GLY A 47 -10.37 12.46 11.65
C GLY A 47 -11.42 12.58 12.75
N ARG A 48 -12.27 11.56 12.88
CA ARG A 48 -13.28 11.44 13.94
C ARG A 48 -13.21 10.05 14.52
N VAL A 49 -13.21 9.96 15.84
CA VAL A 49 -13.19 8.67 16.54
C VAL A 49 -14.37 7.81 16.10
N PHE A 50 -14.10 6.57 15.75
CA PHE A 50 -15.12 5.63 15.29
C PHE A 50 -16.17 5.36 16.39
N PRO A 51 -17.43 5.07 16.01
CA PRO A 51 -18.47 4.65 16.94
C PRO A 51 -18.00 3.49 17.82
N GLY A 52 -18.32 3.56 19.12
CA GLY A 52 -17.89 2.55 20.10
C GLY A 52 -16.48 2.72 20.65
N HIS A 53 -15.65 3.60 20.07
CA HIS A 53 -14.31 3.92 20.57
C HIS A 53 -14.28 5.27 21.29
N ARG A 54 -13.24 5.48 22.11
CA ARG A 54 -13.01 6.75 22.81
C ARG A 54 -11.52 7.11 22.75
N ASN A 55 -11.22 8.39 22.59
CA ASN A 55 -9.85 8.90 22.65
C ASN A 55 -9.45 9.12 24.13
N ARG A 56 -8.92 8.08 24.75
CA ARG A 56 -8.50 8.07 26.17
C ARG A 56 -6.97 8.15 26.28
N LEU A 57 -6.47 8.58 27.42
CA LEU A 57 -5.02 8.60 27.70
C LEU A 57 -4.42 7.19 27.62
N TRP A 58 -5.19 6.16 28.04
CA TRP A 58 -4.79 4.77 28.02
C TRP A 58 -6.00 3.84 27.89
N GLN A 59 -5.92 2.94 26.96
CA GLN A 59 -6.88 1.85 26.81
C GLN A 59 -6.14 0.61 26.34
N LYS A 60 -6.36 -0.51 27.02
CA LYS A 60 -5.77 -1.80 26.64
C LYS A 60 -6.88 -2.74 26.16
N GLU A 61 -6.62 -3.39 25.07
CA GLU A 61 -7.48 -4.43 24.50
C GLU A 61 -6.62 -5.57 23.94
N GLU A 62 -7.25 -6.68 23.57
CA GLU A 62 -6.59 -7.81 22.91
C GLU A 62 -7.31 -8.10 21.59
N MET A 63 -6.55 -8.33 20.53
CA MET A 63 -7.05 -8.60 19.20
C MET A 63 -6.20 -9.66 18.53
N ALA A 64 -6.76 -10.84 18.25
CA ALA A 64 -6.05 -11.97 17.64
C ALA A 64 -4.73 -12.34 18.38
N GLY A 65 -4.71 -12.30 19.71
CA GLY A 65 -3.53 -12.55 20.53
C GLY A 65 -2.53 -11.39 20.60
N ILE A 66 -2.81 -10.28 19.93
CA ILE A 66 -2.00 -9.05 19.97
C ILE A 66 -2.49 -8.19 21.13
N THR A 67 -1.60 -7.80 22.04
CA THR A 67 -1.92 -6.77 23.04
C THR A 67 -1.92 -5.40 22.37
N VAL A 68 -3.07 -4.73 22.31
CA VAL A 68 -3.22 -3.38 21.74
C VAL A 68 -3.35 -2.36 22.85
N ILE A 69 -2.51 -1.35 22.82
CA ILE A 69 -2.54 -0.21 23.74
C ILE A 69 -2.88 1.03 22.93
N ARG A 70 -4.09 1.57 23.14
CA ARG A 70 -4.49 2.84 22.52
C ARG A 70 -4.19 3.98 23.47
N VAL A 71 -3.45 4.94 22.93
CA VAL A 71 -3.07 6.16 23.63
C VAL A 71 -3.81 7.37 23.07
N TRP A 72 -3.87 8.43 23.83
CA TRP A 72 -4.48 9.68 23.38
C TRP A 72 -3.67 10.30 22.24
N SER A 73 -4.35 10.87 21.26
CA SER A 73 -3.77 11.77 20.27
C SER A 73 -4.69 12.95 19.98
N TYR A 74 -4.14 14.03 19.46
CA TYR A 74 -4.92 15.17 18.96
C TYR A 74 -5.51 14.81 17.60
N ILE A 75 -6.69 14.16 17.61
CA ILE A 75 -7.35 13.68 16.41
C ILE A 75 -7.92 14.87 15.64
N THR A 76 -7.58 14.97 14.35
CA THR A 76 -8.09 16.01 13.45
C THR A 76 -8.39 15.44 12.07
N ALA A 77 -9.33 16.07 11.36
CA ALA A 77 -9.51 15.77 9.95
C ALA A 77 -8.21 16.06 9.17
N ASN A 78 -8.02 15.37 8.05
CA ASN A 78 -6.81 15.47 7.22
C ASN A 78 -6.70 16.84 6.50
N GLU A 79 -7.02 17.93 7.21
CA GLU A 79 -7.09 19.30 6.73
C GLU A 79 -6.08 20.18 7.44
N GLY A 80 -5.18 20.79 6.66
CA GLY A 80 -4.18 21.74 7.16
C GLY A 80 -2.93 21.10 7.75
N PHE A 81 -1.77 21.57 7.29
CA PHE A 81 -0.45 21.02 7.65
C PHE A 81 -0.14 21.11 9.13
N ALA A 82 -0.40 22.27 9.77
CA ALA A 82 -0.07 22.47 11.17
C ALA A 82 -0.87 21.55 12.12
N ARG A 83 -2.16 21.32 11.84
CA ARG A 83 -3.00 20.41 12.64
C ARG A 83 -2.51 18.97 12.51
N ARG A 84 -2.12 18.53 11.31
CA ARG A 84 -1.53 17.19 11.09
C ARG A 84 -0.23 17.00 11.86
N ILE A 85 0.65 18.01 11.90
CA ILE A 85 1.88 17.95 12.70
C ILE A 85 1.53 17.84 14.19
N ALA A 86 0.57 18.62 14.68
CA ALA A 86 0.12 18.55 16.08
C ALA A 86 -0.44 17.16 16.43
N ASP A 87 -1.24 16.54 15.55
CA ASP A 87 -1.71 15.16 15.69
C ASP A 87 -0.53 14.20 15.81
N TYR A 88 0.39 14.24 14.88
CA TYR A 88 1.55 13.35 14.83
C TYR A 88 2.49 13.51 16.02
N VAL A 89 2.77 14.73 16.44
CA VAL A 89 3.60 15.02 17.63
C VAL A 89 2.87 14.56 18.90
N SER A 90 1.56 14.76 19.00
CA SER A 90 0.79 14.33 20.18
C SER A 90 0.80 12.80 20.33
N PHE A 91 0.65 12.06 19.22
CA PHE A 91 0.78 10.60 19.24
C PHE A 91 2.20 10.17 19.65
N MET A 92 3.25 10.79 19.09
CA MET A 92 4.64 10.52 19.46
C MET A 92 4.85 10.67 20.98
N MET A 93 4.39 11.78 21.56
CA MET A 93 4.53 12.04 22.99
C MET A 93 3.79 11.02 23.83
N SER A 94 2.55 10.69 23.45
CA SER A 94 1.74 9.69 24.15
C SER A 94 2.36 8.28 24.06
N ALA A 95 2.91 7.90 22.91
CA ALA A 95 3.62 6.63 22.72
C ALA A 95 4.89 6.56 23.59
N LEU A 96 5.66 7.64 23.68
CA LEU A 96 6.85 7.73 24.56
C LEU A 96 6.46 7.58 26.03
N ILE A 97 5.37 8.22 26.48
CA ILE A 97 4.86 8.10 27.85
C ILE A 97 4.33 6.69 28.13
N ALA A 98 3.72 6.04 27.15
CA ALA A 98 3.19 4.68 27.29
C ALA A 98 4.29 3.60 27.32
N ALA A 99 5.42 3.83 26.67
CA ALA A 99 6.46 2.83 26.48
C ALA A 99 7.02 2.21 27.77
N PRO A 100 7.26 2.95 28.88
CA PRO A 100 7.73 2.35 30.15
C PRO A 100 6.80 1.28 30.71
N PHE A 101 5.50 1.38 30.45
CA PHE A 101 4.49 0.43 30.94
C PHE A 101 4.42 -0.87 30.13
N VAL A 102 5.04 -0.91 28.94
CA VAL A 102 5.22 -2.15 28.18
C VAL A 102 6.47 -2.87 28.68
N ARG A 103 6.27 -3.94 29.47
CA ARG A 103 7.39 -4.68 30.08
C ARG A 103 8.11 -5.58 29.08
N LYS A 104 9.44 -5.70 29.22
CA LYS A 104 10.29 -6.72 28.55
C LYS A 104 10.15 -6.80 27.01
N ALA A 105 10.05 -5.66 26.31
CA ALA A 105 10.20 -5.68 24.86
C ALA A 105 11.66 -5.95 24.48
N ASP A 106 11.86 -6.77 23.44
CA ASP A 106 13.19 -7.14 22.92
C ASP A 106 13.59 -6.30 21.71
N VAL A 107 12.60 -5.77 20.98
CA VAL A 107 12.76 -4.92 19.80
C VAL A 107 11.59 -3.95 19.70
N VAL A 108 11.84 -2.76 19.18
CA VAL A 108 10.78 -1.78 18.84
C VAL A 108 10.80 -1.48 17.35
N VAL A 109 9.62 -1.55 16.74
CA VAL A 109 9.37 -1.16 15.34
C VAL A 109 8.57 0.13 15.32
N GLY A 110 9.04 1.14 14.58
CA GLY A 110 8.28 2.37 14.31
C GLY A 110 8.01 2.49 12.81
N THR A 111 6.74 2.61 12.42
CA THR A 111 6.35 2.62 10.99
C THR A 111 6.00 4.01 10.48
N SER A 112 6.32 4.30 9.20
CA SER A 112 5.75 5.42 8.44
C SER A 112 4.44 4.98 7.75
N PRO A 113 3.61 5.88 7.19
CA PRO A 113 3.92 7.25 6.72
C PRO A 113 3.97 8.31 7.83
N GLN A 114 3.49 8.05 9.01
CA GLN A 114 3.57 9.02 10.08
C GLN A 114 4.99 9.08 10.66
N PHE A 115 5.79 10.02 10.16
CA PHE A 115 7.21 10.15 10.48
C PHE A 115 7.52 10.21 11.99
N PHE A 116 6.70 10.91 12.77
CA PHE A 116 6.91 11.05 14.20
C PHE A 116 6.69 9.76 14.98
N THR A 117 5.99 8.78 14.41
CA THR A 117 5.92 7.40 14.95
C THR A 117 7.29 6.74 14.98
N ALA A 118 8.09 6.94 13.92
CA ALA A 118 9.46 6.44 13.89
C ALA A 118 10.37 7.19 14.90
N CYS A 119 10.16 8.49 15.09
CA CYS A 119 10.82 9.26 16.15
C CYS A 119 10.50 8.67 17.54
N ALA A 120 9.23 8.34 17.80
CA ALA A 120 8.83 7.65 19.03
C ALA A 120 9.54 6.29 19.14
N GLY A 121 9.61 5.51 18.06
CA GLY A 121 10.31 4.23 18.02
C GLY A 121 11.77 4.35 18.44
N TYR A 122 12.48 5.33 17.90
CA TYR A 122 13.86 5.61 18.30
C TYR A 122 13.98 5.99 19.77
N GLY A 123 13.11 6.91 20.26
CA GLY A 123 13.09 7.32 21.67
C GLY A 123 12.81 6.15 22.62
N VAL A 124 11.87 5.27 22.26
CA VAL A 124 11.56 4.03 23.02
C VAL A 124 12.75 3.08 23.01
N GLY A 125 13.42 2.91 21.85
CA GLY A 125 14.62 2.09 21.72
C GLY A 125 15.72 2.55 22.69
N LEU A 126 15.96 3.85 22.80
CA LEU A 126 16.91 4.44 23.75
C LEU A 126 16.49 4.22 25.20
N MET A 127 15.24 4.52 25.56
CA MET A 127 14.73 4.37 26.93
C MET A 127 14.79 2.93 27.43
N LYS A 128 14.48 1.97 26.56
CA LYS A 128 14.46 0.55 26.91
C LYS A 128 15.79 -0.17 26.65
N ARG A 129 16.73 0.49 25.97
CA ARG A 129 18.01 -0.08 25.53
C ARG A 129 17.81 -1.32 24.67
N ILE A 130 16.86 -1.25 23.73
CA ILE A 130 16.52 -2.30 22.76
C ILE A 130 16.72 -1.79 21.33
N PRO A 131 16.98 -2.70 20.35
CA PRO A 131 17.09 -2.32 18.96
C PRO A 131 15.84 -1.60 18.44
N PHE A 132 16.07 -0.52 17.70
CA PHE A 132 15.03 0.20 16.95
C PHE A 132 15.07 -0.20 15.48
N VAL A 133 13.92 -0.58 14.94
CA VAL A 133 13.69 -0.90 13.53
C VAL A 133 12.77 0.15 12.93
N PHE A 134 13.19 0.75 11.82
CA PHE A 134 12.38 1.70 11.06
C PHE A 134 11.66 0.96 9.93
N GLU A 135 10.33 0.85 9.96
CA GLU A 135 9.55 0.37 8.81
C GLU A 135 9.21 1.56 7.89
N LEU A 136 9.92 1.64 6.76
CA LEU A 136 9.79 2.71 5.77
C LEU A 136 8.76 2.31 4.72
N ARG A 137 7.63 3.02 4.69
CA ARG A 137 6.52 2.80 3.75
C ARG A 137 6.29 3.97 2.82
N ASP A 138 6.80 5.14 3.18
CA ASP A 138 6.74 6.37 2.40
C ASP A 138 7.94 7.24 2.76
N ILE A 139 8.59 7.87 1.77
CA ILE A 139 9.71 8.79 1.98
C ILE A 139 9.13 10.16 2.33
N TRP A 140 9.24 10.50 3.58
CA TRP A 140 8.83 11.77 4.14
C TRP A 140 10.09 12.58 4.49
N PRO A 141 10.29 13.85 4.15
CA PRO A 141 9.30 14.82 3.67
C PRO A 141 9.19 14.96 2.14
N GLU A 142 9.80 14.09 1.34
CA GLU A 142 9.77 14.20 -0.13
C GLU A 142 8.33 14.10 -0.68
N SER A 143 7.50 13.24 -0.12
CA SER A 143 6.07 13.15 -0.44
C SER A 143 5.34 14.48 -0.19
N ILE A 144 5.74 15.27 0.81
CA ILE A 144 5.18 16.62 1.08
C ILE A 144 5.60 17.62 0.00
N ARG A 145 6.85 17.55 -0.46
CA ARG A 145 7.35 18.40 -1.56
C ARG A 145 6.60 18.12 -2.84
N ALA A 146 6.38 16.84 -3.16
CA ALA A 146 5.73 16.40 -4.39
C ALA A 146 4.26 16.83 -4.50
N VAL A 147 3.51 16.85 -3.39
CA VAL A 147 2.12 17.35 -3.38
C VAL A 147 2.03 18.88 -3.28
N GLY A 148 3.16 19.59 -3.27
CA GLY A 148 3.20 21.07 -3.26
C GLY A 148 2.71 21.71 -1.95
N ALA A 149 2.54 20.92 -0.88
CA ALA A 149 2.03 21.41 0.40
C ALA A 149 3.00 22.40 1.09
N MET A 150 4.29 22.31 0.81
CA MET A 150 5.33 23.28 1.20
C MET A 150 6.42 23.39 0.13
N LYS A 151 6.69 24.58 -0.35
CA LYS A 151 7.82 24.87 -1.23
C LYS A 151 9.05 25.19 -0.37
N ASN A 152 10.18 24.52 -0.67
CA ASN A 152 11.55 24.76 -0.14
C ASN A 152 11.60 25.58 1.16
N SER A 153 11.45 24.95 2.30
CA SER A 153 11.60 25.62 3.58
C SER A 153 12.70 24.96 4.39
N ALA A 154 13.41 25.73 5.19
CA ALA A 154 14.40 25.24 6.15
C ALA A 154 13.84 24.14 7.09
N VAL A 155 12.53 24.13 7.28
CA VAL A 155 11.82 23.08 8.03
C VAL A 155 11.89 21.72 7.33
N LEU A 156 11.68 21.68 6.00
CA LEU A 156 11.78 20.42 5.23
C LEU A 156 13.21 19.89 5.25
N ASP A 157 14.21 20.77 5.11
CA ASP A 157 15.62 20.38 5.16
C ASP A 157 16.01 19.85 6.54
N TRP A 158 15.45 20.42 7.61
CA TRP A 158 15.66 19.93 8.96
C TRP A 158 15.00 18.56 9.17
N LEU A 159 13.78 18.38 8.67
CA LEU A 159 13.05 17.10 8.72
C LEU A 159 13.79 16.01 7.93
N GLU A 160 14.35 16.32 6.78
CA GLU A 160 15.17 15.40 5.98
C GLU A 160 16.44 14.98 6.74
N LYS A 161 17.13 15.94 7.39
CA LYS A 161 18.29 15.61 8.24
C LYS A 161 17.89 14.69 9.40
N LEU A 162 16.73 14.92 10.03
CA LEU A 162 16.21 14.09 11.09
C LEU A 162 15.85 12.69 10.58
N GLU A 163 15.24 12.60 9.40
CA GLU A 163 14.93 11.34 8.73
C GLU A 163 16.20 10.51 8.49
N LEU A 164 17.20 11.09 7.85
CA LEU A 164 18.50 10.44 7.61
C LEU A 164 19.21 10.05 8.91
N PHE A 165 19.07 10.85 9.97
CA PHE A 165 19.57 10.50 11.30
C PHE A 165 18.89 9.24 11.83
N LEU A 166 17.57 9.14 11.73
CA LEU A 166 16.82 7.96 12.19
C LEU A 166 17.23 6.69 11.41
N TYR A 167 17.38 6.78 10.08
CA TYR A 167 17.86 5.64 9.27
C TYR A 167 19.26 5.19 9.69
N ARG A 168 20.18 6.12 9.95
CA ARG A 168 21.55 5.79 10.44
C ARG A 168 21.51 5.15 11.81
N LYS A 169 20.60 5.56 12.70
CA LYS A 169 20.48 5.06 14.09
C LYS A 169 19.66 3.78 14.20
N ALA A 170 18.79 3.47 13.22
CA ALA A 170 18.08 2.21 13.20
C ALA A 170 19.04 1.03 13.12
N ALA A 171 18.72 -0.05 13.84
CA ALA A 171 19.39 -1.33 13.70
C ALA A 171 19.09 -1.96 12.32
N LEU A 172 17.89 -1.70 11.80
CA LEU A 172 17.42 -2.10 10.49
C LEU A 172 16.41 -1.07 9.97
N VAL A 173 16.43 -0.82 8.67
CA VAL A 173 15.35 -0.18 7.92
C VAL A 173 14.64 -1.26 7.11
N VAL A 174 13.32 -1.41 7.27
CA VAL A 174 12.50 -2.31 6.45
C VAL A 174 11.77 -1.47 5.42
N SER A 175 12.20 -1.53 4.18
CA SER A 175 11.61 -0.82 3.05
C SER A 175 10.53 -1.64 2.37
N VAL A 176 9.51 -0.98 1.81
CA VAL A 176 8.45 -1.66 1.03
C VAL A 176 8.76 -1.74 -0.47
N THR A 177 9.84 -1.11 -0.94
CA THR A 177 10.26 -1.15 -2.35
C THR A 177 11.78 -1.21 -2.47
N HIS A 178 12.28 -1.77 -3.57
CA HIS A 178 13.69 -1.75 -3.92
C HIS A 178 14.14 -0.33 -4.29
N SER A 179 13.29 0.44 -4.95
CA SER A 179 13.55 1.84 -5.28
C SER A 179 13.85 2.69 -4.05
N PHE A 180 13.15 2.48 -2.94
CA PHE A 180 13.47 3.17 -1.67
C PHE A 180 14.83 2.74 -1.12
N ARG A 181 15.17 1.44 -1.20
CA ARG A 181 16.50 0.97 -0.80
C ARG A 181 17.61 1.63 -1.60
N GLU A 182 17.44 1.74 -2.92
CA GLU A 182 18.39 2.41 -3.80
C GLU A 182 18.49 3.91 -3.50
N ASP A 183 17.37 4.57 -3.26
CA ASP A 183 17.35 5.97 -2.87
C ASP A 183 18.09 6.20 -1.55
N LEU A 184 17.83 5.38 -0.55
CA LEU A 184 18.55 5.46 0.73
C LEU A 184 20.05 5.23 0.55
N ALA A 185 20.46 4.30 -0.33
CA ALA A 185 21.88 4.08 -0.64
C ALA A 185 22.53 5.30 -1.28
N ARG A 186 21.84 5.94 -2.24
CA ARG A 186 22.31 7.22 -2.84
C ARG A 186 22.43 8.33 -1.81
N ARG A 187 21.58 8.34 -0.78
CA ARG A 187 21.59 9.31 0.33
C ARG A 187 22.58 8.92 1.45
N GLY A 188 23.43 7.90 1.22
CA GLY A 188 24.52 7.50 2.13
C GLY A 188 24.08 6.63 3.31
N ILE A 189 22.99 5.88 3.18
CA ILE A 189 22.59 4.84 4.12
C ILE A 189 23.17 3.50 3.64
N ASP A 190 23.81 2.75 4.55
CA ASP A 190 24.38 1.45 4.24
C ASP A 190 23.29 0.47 3.74
N PRO A 191 23.34 -0.03 2.49
CA PRO A 191 22.36 -0.95 1.94
C PRO A 191 22.18 -2.22 2.75
N ARG A 192 23.24 -2.67 3.47
CA ARG A 192 23.19 -3.84 4.35
C ARG A 192 22.29 -3.64 5.56
N LYS A 193 21.88 -2.42 5.84
CA LYS A 193 20.90 -2.10 6.88
C LYS A 193 19.48 -1.98 6.34
N VAL A 194 19.25 -2.17 5.04
CA VAL A 194 17.95 -1.96 4.40
C VAL A 194 17.44 -3.27 3.82
N ALA A 195 16.52 -3.91 4.53
CA ALA A 195 15.81 -5.08 4.02
C ALA A 195 14.56 -4.66 3.24
N VAL A 196 14.25 -5.34 2.14
CA VAL A 196 13.04 -5.09 1.37
C VAL A 196 11.99 -6.15 1.70
N VAL A 197 10.86 -5.69 2.25
CA VAL A 197 9.65 -6.49 2.51
C VAL A 197 8.47 -5.75 1.90
N THR A 198 8.14 -6.08 0.68
CA THR A 198 7.12 -5.40 -0.13
C THR A 198 5.73 -5.46 0.49
N ASN A 199 4.79 -4.67 -0.03
CA ASN A 199 3.38 -4.94 0.18
C ASN A 199 3.03 -6.25 -0.52
N GLY A 200 1.95 -6.88 -0.07
CA GLY A 200 1.53 -8.18 -0.60
C GLY A 200 0.03 -8.37 -0.53
N ILE A 201 -0.38 -9.60 -0.73
CA ILE A 201 -1.75 -10.05 -0.84
C ILE A 201 -2.09 -11.07 0.26
N ASP A 202 -3.32 -11.06 0.70
CA ASP A 202 -3.94 -12.18 1.42
C ASP A 202 -4.46 -13.20 0.40
N THR A 203 -3.65 -14.22 0.13
CA THR A 203 -3.98 -15.29 -0.84
C THR A 203 -5.17 -16.15 -0.39
N GLY A 204 -5.56 -16.11 0.89
CA GLY A 204 -6.79 -16.73 1.38
C GLY A 204 -8.06 -15.98 0.97
N ARG A 205 -7.99 -14.66 0.86
CA ARG A 205 -9.11 -13.80 0.46
C ARG A 205 -9.21 -13.61 -1.05
N PHE A 206 -8.10 -13.31 -1.69
CA PHE A 206 -8.03 -13.02 -3.12
C PHE A 206 -7.59 -14.27 -3.86
N GLN A 207 -8.60 -15.06 -4.26
CA GLN A 207 -8.45 -16.27 -5.05
C GLN A 207 -9.39 -16.21 -6.25
N PRO A 208 -9.04 -16.86 -7.37
CA PRO A 208 -9.93 -16.97 -8.51
C PRO A 208 -11.28 -17.55 -8.08
N ARG A 209 -12.34 -16.93 -8.51
CA ARG A 209 -13.71 -17.39 -8.24
C ARG A 209 -14.58 -17.23 -9.48
N PRO A 210 -15.67 -17.99 -9.59
CA PRO A 210 -16.63 -17.81 -10.66
C PRO A 210 -17.17 -16.37 -10.69
N ARG A 211 -17.44 -15.88 -11.90
CA ARG A 211 -18.14 -14.61 -12.10
C ARG A 211 -19.55 -14.70 -11.52
N ASP A 212 -19.95 -13.69 -10.77
CA ASP A 212 -21.33 -13.55 -10.30
C ASP A 212 -22.19 -12.95 -11.42
N GLU A 213 -22.92 -13.80 -12.14
CA GLU A 213 -23.71 -13.37 -13.27
C GLU A 213 -24.91 -12.50 -12.86
N ALA A 214 -25.48 -12.71 -11.67
CA ALA A 214 -26.56 -11.87 -11.18
C ALA A 214 -26.05 -10.44 -10.85
N LEU A 215 -24.86 -10.34 -10.28
CA LEU A 215 -24.18 -9.05 -10.07
C LEU A 215 -23.81 -8.40 -11.40
N ALA A 216 -23.31 -9.18 -12.36
CA ALA A 216 -22.98 -8.69 -13.71
C ALA A 216 -24.20 -8.14 -14.42
N GLU A 217 -25.34 -8.82 -14.35
CA GLU A 217 -26.62 -8.39 -14.96
C GLU A 217 -27.11 -7.07 -14.33
N ARG A 218 -27.13 -6.98 -12.99
CA ARG A 218 -27.53 -5.74 -12.29
C ARG A 218 -26.70 -4.52 -12.68
N LEU A 219 -25.42 -4.74 -13.02
CA LEU A 219 -24.49 -3.68 -13.41
C LEU A 219 -24.40 -3.46 -14.93
N GLY A 220 -25.20 -4.20 -15.74
CA GLY A 220 -25.16 -4.11 -17.21
C GLY A 220 -23.84 -4.62 -17.83
N LEU A 221 -23.19 -5.60 -17.18
CA LEU A 221 -21.89 -6.15 -17.59
C LEU A 221 -21.98 -7.52 -18.26
N SER A 222 -23.18 -8.14 -18.32
CA SER A 222 -23.37 -9.47 -18.90
C SER A 222 -22.98 -9.51 -20.38
N GLY A 223 -22.16 -10.49 -20.75
CA GLY A 223 -21.68 -10.67 -22.12
C GLY A 223 -20.70 -9.59 -22.62
N LYS A 224 -20.21 -8.73 -21.75
CA LYS A 224 -19.27 -7.65 -22.08
C LYS A 224 -17.86 -8.00 -21.62
N PHE A 225 -16.86 -7.44 -22.30
CA PHE A 225 -15.49 -7.39 -21.82
C PHE A 225 -15.38 -6.24 -20.81
N VAL A 226 -15.05 -6.56 -19.57
CA VAL A 226 -15.04 -5.61 -18.46
C VAL A 226 -13.62 -5.26 -18.06
N ALA A 227 -13.21 -4.03 -18.33
CA ALA A 227 -11.98 -3.47 -17.77
C ALA A 227 -12.31 -2.65 -16.52
N GLY A 228 -11.67 -2.95 -15.38
CA GLY A 228 -12.06 -2.32 -14.13
C GLY A 228 -10.94 -1.62 -13.38
N TYR A 229 -11.30 -0.57 -12.68
CA TYR A 229 -10.47 0.06 -11.67
C TYR A 229 -11.12 -0.12 -10.30
N VAL A 230 -10.40 -0.73 -9.35
CA VAL A 230 -10.88 -0.94 -7.98
C VAL A 230 -9.97 -0.19 -7.01
N GLY A 231 -10.52 0.75 -6.25
CA GLY A 231 -9.80 1.48 -5.22
C GLY A 231 -10.12 2.97 -5.13
N THR A 232 -9.23 3.73 -4.50
CA THR A 232 -9.44 5.16 -4.23
C THR A 232 -9.52 5.98 -5.52
N HIS A 233 -10.56 6.79 -5.67
CA HIS A 233 -10.73 7.78 -6.74
C HIS A 233 -10.06 9.10 -6.33
N GLY A 234 -8.73 9.04 -6.13
CA GLY A 234 -7.93 10.21 -5.74
C GLY A 234 -7.26 10.89 -6.93
N MET A 235 -6.86 12.16 -6.75
CA MET A 235 -6.24 12.99 -7.80
C MET A 235 -4.96 12.39 -8.39
N ALA A 236 -4.20 11.63 -7.60
CA ALA A 236 -2.98 10.96 -8.04
C ALA A 236 -3.23 9.83 -9.05
N HIS A 237 -4.46 9.30 -9.09
CA HIS A 237 -4.78 8.15 -9.92
C HIS A 237 -5.11 8.50 -11.38
N GLY A 238 -5.36 9.79 -11.71
CA GLY A 238 -5.59 10.25 -13.09
C GLY A 238 -6.68 9.48 -13.82
N LEU A 239 -7.81 9.19 -13.14
CA LEU A 239 -8.88 8.33 -13.68
C LEU A 239 -9.62 8.95 -14.87
N GLU A 240 -9.39 10.22 -15.15
CA GLU A 240 -9.82 10.92 -16.36
C GLU A 240 -9.31 10.18 -17.62
N THR A 241 -8.10 9.63 -17.58
CA THR A 241 -7.54 8.80 -18.66
C THR A 241 -8.42 7.59 -18.99
N ILE A 242 -9.07 6.98 -17.97
CA ILE A 242 -10.00 5.87 -18.19
C ILE A 242 -11.28 6.37 -18.88
N LEU A 243 -11.79 7.57 -18.52
CA LEU A 243 -12.94 8.16 -19.20
C LEU A 243 -12.62 8.53 -20.65
N ASP A 244 -11.41 9.02 -20.91
CA ASP A 244 -10.96 9.32 -22.27
C ASP A 244 -10.87 8.04 -23.10
N ALA A 245 -10.30 6.97 -22.55
CA ALA A 245 -10.26 5.66 -23.19
C ALA A 245 -11.69 5.10 -23.43
N ALA A 246 -12.60 5.25 -22.47
CA ALA A 246 -13.99 4.81 -22.61
C ALA A 246 -14.71 5.55 -23.75
N ALA A 247 -14.45 6.85 -23.93
CA ALA A 247 -14.98 7.62 -25.05
C ALA A 247 -14.41 7.17 -26.39
N LEU A 248 -13.10 6.95 -26.47
CA LEU A 248 -12.44 6.44 -27.68
C LEU A 248 -12.97 5.06 -28.09
N VAL A 249 -13.13 4.16 -27.11
CA VAL A 249 -13.69 2.83 -27.36
C VAL A 249 -15.15 2.93 -27.81
N LYS A 250 -15.98 3.76 -27.17
CA LYS A 250 -17.40 3.95 -27.50
C LYS A 250 -17.58 4.44 -28.94
N ALA A 251 -16.69 5.26 -29.45
CA ALA A 251 -16.73 5.78 -30.80
C ALA A 251 -16.43 4.74 -31.90
N GLN A 252 -15.96 3.54 -31.53
CA GLN A 252 -15.64 2.47 -32.48
C GLN A 252 -16.88 1.60 -32.76
N PRO A 253 -16.96 0.94 -33.95
CA PRO A 253 -18.10 0.11 -34.31
C PRO A 253 -18.39 -1.05 -33.34
N ASP A 254 -17.37 -1.61 -32.70
CA ASP A 254 -17.47 -2.68 -31.72
C ASP A 254 -17.43 -2.18 -30.27
N GLY A 255 -17.59 -0.87 -30.05
CA GLY A 255 -17.47 -0.23 -28.74
C GLY A 255 -18.44 -0.77 -27.70
N ASP A 256 -19.63 -1.25 -28.11
CA ASP A 256 -20.61 -1.85 -27.21
C ASP A 256 -20.14 -3.16 -26.56
N ARG A 257 -19.09 -3.79 -27.08
CA ARG A 257 -18.46 -4.96 -26.47
C ARG A 257 -17.81 -4.65 -25.13
N PHE A 258 -17.45 -3.39 -24.83
CA PHE A 258 -16.63 -3.01 -23.69
C PHE A 258 -17.42 -2.28 -22.62
N ARG A 259 -17.08 -2.55 -21.36
CA ARG A 259 -17.54 -1.80 -20.19
C ARG A 259 -16.35 -1.46 -19.29
N PHE A 260 -16.43 -0.27 -18.67
CA PHE A 260 -15.44 0.19 -17.70
C PHE A 260 -16.10 0.24 -16.32
N LEU A 261 -15.62 -0.57 -15.38
CA LEU A 261 -16.13 -0.61 -13.99
C LEU A 261 -15.19 0.16 -13.07
N LEU A 262 -15.67 1.26 -12.44
CA LEU A 262 -14.92 2.04 -11.47
C LEU A 262 -15.55 1.86 -10.09
N LEU A 263 -14.93 1.00 -9.27
CA LEU A 263 -15.38 0.72 -7.90
C LEU A 263 -14.51 1.46 -6.90
N GLY A 264 -15.15 2.24 -6.03
CA GLY A 264 -14.50 2.94 -4.93
C GLY A 264 -15.03 4.34 -4.69
N ASP A 265 -14.28 5.09 -3.88
CA ASP A 265 -14.60 6.47 -3.53
C ASP A 265 -13.33 7.31 -3.41
N GLY A 266 -13.48 8.63 -3.37
CA GLY A 266 -12.38 9.57 -3.18
C GLY A 266 -12.67 10.96 -3.74
N ALA A 267 -11.73 11.87 -3.54
CA ALA A 267 -11.90 13.29 -3.84
C ALA A 267 -12.27 13.60 -5.30
N SER A 268 -11.86 12.74 -6.25
CA SER A 268 -12.16 12.93 -7.69
C SER A 268 -13.48 12.30 -8.13
N LYS A 269 -14.15 11.46 -7.33
CA LYS A 269 -15.28 10.65 -7.78
C LYS A 269 -16.44 11.49 -8.33
N ALA A 270 -16.85 12.53 -7.60
CA ALA A 270 -17.97 13.37 -8.03
C ALA A 270 -17.69 14.06 -9.38
N ALA A 271 -16.46 14.53 -9.57
CA ALA A 271 -16.04 15.14 -10.84
C ALA A 271 -16.00 14.12 -11.99
N LEU A 272 -15.52 12.90 -11.73
CA LEU A 272 -15.48 11.80 -12.72
C LEU A 272 -16.89 11.40 -13.16
N VAL A 273 -17.84 11.24 -12.23
CA VAL A 273 -19.25 10.93 -12.53
C VAL A 273 -19.88 12.05 -13.37
N ALA A 274 -19.68 13.31 -12.97
CA ALA A 274 -20.17 14.46 -13.73
C ALA A 274 -19.59 14.51 -15.15
N ALA A 275 -18.28 14.25 -15.30
CA ALA A 275 -17.61 14.23 -16.60
C ALA A 275 -18.11 13.08 -17.49
N ALA A 276 -18.32 11.89 -16.94
CA ALA A 276 -18.86 10.75 -17.67
C ALA A 276 -20.28 11.02 -18.17
N ASN A 277 -21.15 11.59 -17.31
CA ASN A 277 -22.52 11.95 -17.67
C ASN A 277 -22.54 13.04 -18.76
N ALA A 278 -21.75 14.11 -18.61
CA ALA A 278 -21.69 15.20 -19.59
C ALA A 278 -21.21 14.72 -20.97
N ARG A 279 -20.40 13.67 -21.02
CA ARG A 279 -19.87 13.04 -22.25
C ARG A 279 -20.75 11.88 -22.75
N GLY A 280 -21.85 11.56 -22.04
CA GLY A 280 -22.74 10.47 -22.38
C GLY A 280 -22.06 9.08 -22.37
N LEU A 281 -21.13 8.82 -21.45
CA LEU A 281 -20.39 7.57 -21.38
C LEU A 281 -21.20 6.49 -20.65
N ASP A 282 -22.18 5.89 -21.34
CA ASP A 282 -23.01 4.77 -20.85
C ASP A 282 -22.25 3.43 -20.74
N ASN A 283 -21.04 3.37 -21.28
CA ASN A 283 -20.11 2.25 -21.15
C ASN A 283 -19.25 2.32 -19.88
N VAL A 284 -19.44 3.33 -19.02
CA VAL A 284 -18.76 3.49 -17.71
C VAL A 284 -19.73 3.27 -16.58
N VAL A 285 -19.41 2.33 -15.68
CA VAL A 285 -20.22 1.98 -14.52
C VAL A 285 -19.47 2.39 -13.26
N PHE A 286 -20.06 3.26 -12.45
CA PHE A 286 -19.51 3.63 -11.14
C PHE A 286 -20.20 2.83 -10.03
N VAL A 287 -19.38 2.28 -9.14
CA VAL A 287 -19.84 1.58 -7.94
C VAL A 287 -19.22 2.24 -6.71
N ASP A 288 -20.02 2.44 -5.68
CA ASP A 288 -19.55 2.96 -4.40
C ASP A 288 -18.66 1.97 -3.67
N THR A 289 -18.02 2.43 -2.59
CA THR A 289 -17.24 1.56 -1.73
C THR A 289 -18.12 0.44 -1.15
N VAL A 290 -17.65 -0.79 -1.29
CA VAL A 290 -18.32 -1.98 -0.76
C VAL A 290 -17.56 -2.54 0.44
N PRO A 291 -18.20 -3.36 1.30
CA PRO A 291 -17.52 -4.07 2.37
C PRO A 291 -16.32 -4.86 1.85
N LYS A 292 -15.27 -4.92 2.66
CA LYS A 292 -13.98 -5.56 2.27
C LYS A 292 -14.16 -7.03 1.85
N GLU A 293 -15.16 -7.69 2.41
CA GLU A 293 -15.51 -9.09 2.14
C GLU A 293 -16.11 -9.29 0.73
N GLU A 294 -16.77 -8.25 0.21
CA GLU A 294 -17.45 -8.28 -1.08
C GLU A 294 -16.53 -7.89 -2.25
N VAL A 295 -15.44 -7.17 -1.99
CA VAL A 295 -14.53 -6.64 -3.04
C VAL A 295 -14.09 -7.73 -4.02
N ALA A 296 -13.79 -8.94 -3.53
CA ALA A 296 -13.35 -10.03 -4.38
C ALA A 296 -14.42 -10.51 -5.38
N SER A 297 -15.71 -10.31 -5.10
CA SER A 297 -16.80 -10.61 -6.05
C SER A 297 -16.83 -9.60 -7.20
N TYR A 298 -16.51 -8.33 -6.94
CA TYR A 298 -16.35 -7.32 -7.99
C TYR A 298 -15.08 -7.53 -8.81
N TRP A 299 -13.98 -7.97 -8.18
CA TRP A 299 -12.79 -8.38 -8.93
C TRP A 299 -13.13 -9.49 -9.93
N ALA A 300 -13.93 -10.49 -9.54
CA ALA A 300 -14.31 -11.60 -10.41
C ALA A 300 -15.19 -11.21 -11.61
N LEU A 301 -15.71 -9.97 -11.66
CA LEU A 301 -16.40 -9.44 -12.83
C LEU A 301 -15.46 -8.97 -13.95
N LEU A 302 -14.17 -8.76 -13.64
CA LEU A 302 -13.22 -8.13 -14.54
C LEU A 302 -12.51 -9.13 -15.45
N ASP A 303 -12.43 -8.80 -16.73
CA ASP A 303 -11.57 -9.48 -17.70
C ASP A 303 -10.15 -8.89 -17.70
N ALA A 304 -10.01 -7.62 -17.30
CA ALA A 304 -8.74 -6.94 -17.10
C ALA A 304 -8.86 -5.87 -16.00
N SER A 305 -7.80 -5.65 -15.23
CA SER A 305 -7.74 -4.55 -14.27
C SER A 305 -6.89 -3.40 -14.80
N ILE A 306 -7.38 -2.18 -14.65
CA ILE A 306 -6.61 -0.98 -14.97
C ILE A 306 -5.94 -0.48 -13.69
N ILE A 307 -4.62 -0.35 -13.72
CA ILE A 307 -3.83 0.24 -12.65
C ILE A 307 -3.15 1.48 -13.22
N HIS A 308 -3.47 2.65 -12.69
CA HIS A 308 -3.00 3.91 -13.23
C HIS A 308 -2.61 4.90 -12.12
N LEU A 309 -1.52 5.61 -12.35
CA LEU A 309 -1.11 6.81 -11.61
C LEU A 309 -0.67 7.88 -12.61
N LYS A 310 -0.83 9.15 -12.26
CA LYS A 310 -0.30 10.27 -13.03
C LYS A 310 1.21 10.15 -13.18
N ARG A 311 1.75 10.70 -14.27
CA ARG A 311 3.19 10.72 -14.50
C ARG A 311 3.88 11.62 -13.47
N SER A 312 4.76 11.03 -12.67
CA SER A 312 5.55 11.72 -11.65
C SER A 312 6.72 10.84 -11.22
N ASP A 313 7.88 11.44 -11.00
CA ASP A 313 9.06 10.72 -10.49
C ASP A 313 8.79 10.06 -9.14
N LEU A 314 7.95 10.67 -8.28
CA LEU A 314 7.54 10.10 -7.02
C LEU A 314 6.82 8.75 -7.21
N PHE A 315 5.95 8.64 -8.21
CA PHE A 315 5.15 7.42 -8.43
C PHE A 315 5.94 6.28 -9.07
N ARG A 316 7.14 6.53 -9.60
CA ARG A 316 8.03 5.49 -10.11
C ARG A 316 8.54 4.53 -9.03
N SER A 317 8.56 4.98 -7.78
CA SER A 317 8.94 4.15 -6.63
C SER A 317 7.75 3.52 -5.89
N VAL A 318 6.51 3.75 -6.36
CA VAL A 318 5.28 3.26 -5.74
C VAL A 318 4.83 1.95 -6.38
N ILE A 319 4.50 0.94 -5.57
CA ILE A 319 3.86 -0.29 -6.01
C ILE A 319 2.40 -0.28 -5.52
N PRO A 320 1.43 -0.06 -6.42
CA PRO A 320 0.01 -0.08 -6.05
C PRO A 320 -0.40 -1.46 -5.53
N SER A 321 -0.96 -1.55 -4.32
CA SER A 321 -1.32 -2.83 -3.68
C SER A 321 -2.30 -3.66 -4.50
N LYS A 322 -3.15 -3.02 -5.32
CA LYS A 322 -4.10 -3.69 -6.22
C LYS A 322 -3.42 -4.59 -7.27
N LEU A 323 -2.14 -4.35 -7.60
CA LEU A 323 -1.37 -5.23 -8.47
C LEU A 323 -1.32 -6.66 -7.91
N PHE A 324 -1.06 -6.79 -6.63
CA PHE A 324 -1.01 -8.09 -5.96
C PHE A 324 -2.40 -8.74 -5.85
N GLU A 325 -3.46 -7.92 -5.65
CA GLU A 325 -4.85 -8.41 -5.63
C GLU A 325 -5.25 -8.99 -6.99
N CYS A 326 -4.87 -8.33 -8.10
CA CYS A 326 -5.07 -8.83 -9.46
C CYS A 326 -4.34 -10.15 -9.69
N MET A 327 -3.09 -10.26 -9.25
CA MET A 327 -2.31 -11.50 -9.34
C MET A 327 -3.06 -12.65 -8.66
N GLY A 328 -3.50 -12.48 -7.39
CA GLY A 328 -4.23 -13.50 -6.66
C GLY A 328 -5.58 -13.87 -7.27
N MET A 329 -6.25 -12.91 -7.90
CA MET A 329 -7.54 -13.10 -8.58
C MET A 329 -7.40 -13.67 -10.00
N SER A 330 -6.18 -13.90 -10.50
CA SER A 330 -5.92 -14.34 -11.89
C SER A 330 -6.40 -13.34 -12.96
N ILE A 331 -6.34 -12.04 -12.66
CA ILE A 331 -6.83 -10.98 -13.53
C ILE A 331 -5.63 -10.28 -14.19
N PRO A 332 -5.49 -10.31 -15.53
CA PRO A 332 -4.46 -9.57 -16.24
C PRO A 332 -4.56 -8.08 -15.97
N VAL A 333 -3.42 -7.39 -15.87
CA VAL A 333 -3.40 -5.95 -15.62
C VAL A 333 -3.08 -5.15 -16.89
N LEU A 334 -3.78 -4.03 -17.07
CA LEU A 334 -3.42 -2.92 -17.92
C LEU A 334 -2.76 -1.88 -17.03
N HIS A 335 -1.42 -1.77 -17.11
CA HIS A 335 -0.63 -1.09 -16.11
C HIS A 335 -0.02 0.21 -16.64
N GLY A 336 -0.54 1.34 -16.19
CA GLY A 336 -0.07 2.69 -16.51
C GLY A 336 0.61 3.34 -15.29
N VAL A 337 1.67 2.68 -14.78
CA VAL A 337 2.55 3.23 -13.75
C VAL A 337 3.98 2.90 -14.14
N GLU A 338 4.86 3.90 -14.18
CA GLU A 338 6.27 3.71 -14.52
C GLU A 338 7.09 3.18 -13.31
N GLY A 339 8.32 2.74 -13.56
CA GLY A 339 9.29 2.38 -12.52
C GLY A 339 9.13 0.96 -11.98
N GLU A 340 9.31 0.79 -10.66
CA GLU A 340 9.40 -0.54 -10.03
C GLU A 340 8.13 -1.38 -10.24
N SER A 341 6.97 -0.76 -10.22
CA SER A 341 5.69 -1.44 -10.45
C SER A 341 5.58 -2.00 -11.88
N ALA A 342 6.04 -1.24 -12.89
CA ALA A 342 6.11 -1.71 -14.27
C ALA A 342 7.06 -2.89 -14.42
N ALA A 343 8.24 -2.80 -13.82
CA ALA A 343 9.23 -3.89 -13.84
C ALA A 343 8.69 -5.19 -13.20
N ILE A 344 7.86 -5.09 -12.16
CA ILE A 344 7.18 -6.26 -11.59
C ILE A 344 6.22 -6.86 -12.62
N VAL A 345 5.40 -6.05 -13.29
CA VAL A 345 4.43 -6.54 -14.29
C VAL A 345 5.13 -7.26 -15.43
N GLU A 346 6.24 -6.72 -15.92
CA GLU A 346 7.05 -7.34 -16.99
C GLU A 346 7.71 -8.64 -16.53
N ARG A 347 8.41 -8.61 -15.40
CA ARG A 347 9.12 -9.77 -14.86
C ARG A 347 8.19 -10.93 -14.56
N GLU A 348 7.07 -10.67 -13.92
CA GLU A 348 6.10 -11.70 -13.56
C GLU A 348 5.19 -12.06 -14.77
N GLY A 349 5.21 -11.29 -15.85
CA GLY A 349 4.40 -11.53 -17.04
C GLY A 349 2.90 -11.54 -16.74
N VAL A 350 2.40 -10.57 -15.95
CA VAL A 350 1.02 -10.57 -15.43
C VAL A 350 0.11 -9.56 -16.12
N GLY A 351 0.60 -8.82 -17.11
CA GLY A 351 -0.19 -7.80 -17.78
C GLY A 351 0.54 -7.11 -18.92
N LEU A 352 -0.08 -6.07 -19.44
CA LEU A 352 0.46 -5.21 -20.48
C LEU A 352 0.68 -3.80 -19.93
N LEU A 353 1.83 -3.21 -20.24
CA LEU A 353 2.12 -1.82 -19.93
C LEU A 353 1.49 -0.90 -20.96
N PHE A 354 0.98 0.24 -20.47
CA PHE A 354 0.61 1.37 -21.32
C PHE A 354 1.22 2.65 -20.73
N GLN A 355 1.42 3.65 -21.60
CA GLN A 355 1.99 4.92 -21.19
C GLN A 355 1.01 5.65 -20.25
N PRO A 356 1.43 6.05 -19.04
CA PRO A 356 0.58 6.81 -18.13
C PRO A 356 -0.02 8.05 -18.81
N GLU A 357 -1.27 8.37 -18.49
CA GLU A 357 -2.03 9.51 -19.02
C GLU A 357 -2.23 9.48 -20.56
N ASN A 358 -2.08 8.30 -21.19
CA ASN A 358 -2.30 8.08 -22.63
C ASN A 358 -3.49 7.15 -22.87
N ALA A 359 -4.63 7.74 -23.21
CA ALA A 359 -5.88 7.01 -23.43
C ALA A 359 -5.85 6.14 -24.71
N GLU A 360 -5.16 6.58 -25.76
CA GLU A 360 -5.02 5.82 -27.01
C GLU A 360 -4.22 4.55 -26.78
N ASP A 361 -3.13 4.64 -26.03
CA ASP A 361 -2.31 3.47 -25.70
C ASP A 361 -3.08 2.50 -24.79
N LEU A 362 -3.82 3.02 -23.80
CA LEU A 362 -4.73 2.21 -22.98
C LEU A 362 -5.75 1.46 -23.84
N CYS A 363 -6.39 2.14 -24.81
CA CYS A 363 -7.33 1.52 -25.75
C CYS A 363 -6.68 0.42 -26.60
N ARG A 364 -5.47 0.66 -27.10
CA ARG A 364 -4.72 -0.31 -27.89
C ARG A 364 -4.45 -1.57 -27.07
N ARG A 365 -3.95 -1.42 -25.84
CA ARG A 365 -3.67 -2.56 -24.92
C ARG A 365 -4.93 -3.27 -24.45
N LEU A 366 -6.02 -2.55 -24.25
CA LEU A 366 -7.32 -3.12 -23.92
C LEU A 366 -7.80 -4.07 -25.03
N ARG A 367 -7.73 -3.65 -26.30
CA ARG A 367 -8.10 -4.47 -27.45
C ARG A 367 -7.19 -5.67 -27.62
N GLU A 368 -5.89 -5.50 -27.48
CA GLU A 368 -4.91 -6.58 -27.51
C GLU A 368 -5.29 -7.70 -26.52
N LEU A 369 -5.65 -7.34 -25.28
CA LEU A 369 -6.15 -8.31 -24.30
C LEU A 369 -7.53 -8.88 -24.67
N ALA A 370 -8.44 -8.05 -25.16
CA ALA A 370 -9.80 -8.48 -25.47
C ALA A 370 -9.85 -9.49 -26.65
N ASP A 371 -8.93 -9.38 -27.59
CA ASP A 371 -8.89 -10.20 -28.79
C ASP A 371 -8.07 -11.48 -28.62
N ASP A 372 -7.19 -11.56 -27.63
CA ASP A 372 -6.37 -12.75 -27.35
C ASP A 372 -6.75 -13.42 -26.00
N ALA A 373 -7.66 -14.38 -26.07
CA ALA A 373 -8.09 -15.16 -24.90
C ALA A 373 -6.97 -16.07 -24.33
N GLN A 374 -6.04 -16.51 -25.19
CA GLN A 374 -4.91 -17.33 -24.72
C GLN A 374 -3.92 -16.47 -23.93
N MET A 375 -3.64 -15.27 -24.41
CA MET A 375 -2.83 -14.29 -23.67
C MET A 375 -3.44 -14.02 -22.29
N ARG A 376 -4.75 -13.70 -22.21
CA ARG A 376 -5.42 -13.48 -20.92
C ARG A 376 -5.24 -14.65 -19.97
N LYS A 377 -5.46 -15.88 -20.44
CA LYS A 377 -5.25 -17.09 -19.63
C LYS A 377 -3.82 -17.22 -19.12
N ARG A 378 -2.84 -16.99 -19.99
CA ARG A 378 -1.42 -17.07 -19.64
C ARG A 378 -1.05 -16.02 -18.58
N LEU A 379 -1.42 -14.76 -18.80
CA LEU A 379 -1.13 -13.66 -17.87
C LEU A 379 -1.81 -13.88 -16.51
N GLY A 380 -3.05 -14.37 -16.50
CA GLY A 380 -3.76 -14.72 -15.27
C GLY A 380 -3.11 -15.87 -14.50
N ALA A 381 -2.67 -16.94 -15.20
CA ALA A 381 -1.95 -18.06 -14.59
C ALA A 381 -0.61 -17.63 -13.98
N ASN A 382 0.14 -16.79 -14.69
CA ASN A 382 1.37 -16.18 -14.18
C ASN A 382 1.08 -15.37 -12.89
N GLY A 383 -0.06 -14.66 -12.86
CA GLY A 383 -0.48 -13.90 -11.70
C GLY A 383 -0.63 -14.77 -10.45
N ILE A 384 -1.29 -15.93 -10.57
CA ILE A 384 -1.45 -16.87 -9.45
C ILE A 384 -0.10 -17.36 -8.91
N GLU A 385 0.83 -17.68 -9.81
CA GLU A 385 2.16 -18.13 -9.41
C GLU A 385 2.94 -17.00 -8.74
N ALA A 386 2.93 -15.80 -9.34
CA ALA A 386 3.56 -14.62 -8.77
C ALA A 386 2.97 -14.24 -7.39
N ALA A 387 1.65 -14.37 -7.19
CA ALA A 387 0.99 -14.07 -5.92
C ALA A 387 1.60 -14.81 -4.72
N ARG A 388 2.16 -16.01 -4.93
CA ARG A 388 2.82 -16.79 -3.87
C ARG A 388 4.07 -16.09 -3.31
N HIS A 389 4.82 -15.37 -4.15
CA HIS A 389 5.98 -14.61 -3.73
C HIS A 389 5.61 -13.36 -2.92
N TYR A 390 4.38 -12.87 -3.13
CA TYR A 390 3.83 -11.70 -2.45
C TYR A 390 2.79 -12.05 -1.38
N ASP A 391 2.73 -13.32 -0.96
CA ASP A 391 1.84 -13.72 0.13
C ASP A 391 2.21 -13.00 1.43
N ARG A 392 1.22 -12.38 2.07
CA ARG A 392 1.44 -11.56 3.27
C ARG A 392 1.98 -12.34 4.45
N LYS A 393 1.62 -13.62 4.56
CA LYS A 393 2.18 -14.49 5.60
C LYS A 393 3.67 -14.73 5.37
N ALA A 394 4.05 -15.06 4.13
CA ALA A 394 5.46 -15.23 3.76
C ALA A 394 6.27 -13.95 4.01
N LEU A 395 5.71 -12.77 3.63
CA LEU A 395 6.34 -11.48 3.86
C LEU A 395 6.44 -11.13 5.35
N ALA A 396 5.42 -11.45 6.15
CA ALA A 396 5.46 -11.27 7.60
C ALA A 396 6.57 -12.14 8.23
N MET A 397 6.71 -13.39 7.79
CA MET A 397 7.78 -14.28 8.25
C MET A 397 9.17 -13.81 7.79
N LYS A 398 9.29 -13.28 6.57
CA LYS A 398 10.53 -12.65 6.08
C LYS A 398 10.96 -11.48 6.99
N MET A 399 10.02 -10.61 7.37
CA MET A 399 10.29 -9.53 8.32
C MET A 399 10.64 -10.06 9.71
N LEU A 400 9.92 -11.08 10.20
CA LEU A 400 10.17 -11.70 11.49
C LEU A 400 11.61 -12.24 11.59
N ALA A 401 12.09 -12.93 10.57
CA ALA A 401 13.46 -13.46 10.53
C ALA A 401 14.53 -12.36 10.66
N GLN A 402 14.27 -11.17 10.10
CA GLN A 402 15.17 -10.01 10.29
C GLN A 402 15.14 -9.52 11.74
N LEU A 403 13.95 -9.44 12.36
CA LEU A 403 13.81 -9.02 13.76
C LEU A 403 14.50 -10.01 14.71
N GLU A 404 14.34 -11.31 14.48
CA GLU A 404 15.01 -12.35 15.26
C GLU A 404 16.53 -12.26 15.15
N ALA A 405 17.06 -12.03 13.95
CA ALA A 405 18.48 -11.89 13.71
C ALA A 405 19.07 -10.69 14.50
N ILE A 406 18.35 -9.54 14.49
CA ILE A 406 18.76 -8.35 15.23
C ILE A 406 18.81 -8.63 16.73
N VAL A 407 17.75 -9.21 17.28
CA VAL A 407 17.66 -9.50 18.73
C VAL A 407 18.73 -10.52 19.15
N ALA A 408 19.05 -11.49 18.29
CA ALA A 408 20.08 -12.49 18.53
C ALA A 408 21.52 -12.03 18.22
N GLY A 409 21.71 -10.79 17.73
CA GLY A 409 23.02 -10.29 17.30
C GLY A 409 23.63 -11.08 16.13
N LYS A 410 22.79 -11.68 15.27
CA LYS A 410 23.21 -12.48 14.11
C LYS A 410 23.24 -11.62 12.82
N PRO A 411 24.00 -12.05 11.79
CA PRO A 411 23.93 -11.42 10.47
C PRO A 411 22.50 -11.43 9.92
N LEU A 412 22.13 -10.33 9.27
CA LEU A 412 20.80 -10.17 8.69
C LEU A 412 20.56 -11.15 7.52
N PRO A 413 19.43 -11.87 7.47
CA PRO A 413 19.15 -12.87 6.44
C PRO A 413 19.24 -12.32 5.01
N HIS A 414 18.72 -11.11 4.75
CA HIS A 414 18.75 -10.53 3.40
C HIS A 414 20.17 -10.25 2.87
N CYS A 415 21.19 -10.13 3.73
CA CYS A 415 22.57 -10.00 3.31
C CYS A 415 23.19 -11.32 2.84
N ARG A 416 22.55 -12.46 3.14
CA ARG A 416 23.00 -13.78 2.68
C ARG A 416 22.43 -14.10 1.30
N ASP A 417 21.20 -13.68 1.03
CA ASP A 417 20.52 -13.94 -0.24
C ASP A 417 21.09 -13.11 -1.40
N GLU A 418 21.77 -12.00 -1.13
CA GLU A 418 22.40 -11.15 -2.17
C GLU A 418 23.60 -11.79 -2.87
N SER A 419 24.20 -12.82 -2.30
CA SER A 419 25.24 -13.61 -2.98
C SER A 419 24.67 -14.54 -4.08
N GLU A 420 23.33 -14.73 -4.09
CA GLU A 420 22.59 -15.59 -5.03
C GLU A 420 21.66 -14.81 -5.96
N THR A 421 21.58 -13.48 -5.83
CA THR A 421 20.69 -12.66 -6.68
C THR A 421 21.37 -12.42 -8.03
N PRO A 422 20.73 -12.75 -9.15
CA PRO A 422 21.25 -12.41 -10.47
C PRO A 422 21.42 -10.92 -10.63
N ALA A 423 22.41 -10.48 -11.41
CA ALA A 423 22.77 -9.10 -11.70
C ALA A 423 21.66 -8.27 -12.45
N GLU A 424 20.40 -8.71 -12.42
CA GLU A 424 19.28 -8.20 -13.21
C GLU A 424 18.52 -7.00 -12.60
N TYR A 425 18.89 -6.55 -11.40
CA TYR A 425 18.31 -5.32 -10.82
C TYR A 425 19.08 -4.04 -11.22
N GLN A 426 19.87 -4.07 -12.27
CA GLN A 426 20.40 -2.84 -12.85
C GLN A 426 19.34 -2.22 -13.77
N PHE A 427 18.52 -1.34 -13.21
CA PHE A 427 17.69 -0.44 -14.01
C PHE A 427 18.61 0.38 -14.92
N ASN A 428 18.53 0.17 -16.21
CA ASN A 428 19.23 0.98 -17.20
C ASN A 428 18.96 2.47 -16.93
N ARG A 429 20.06 3.21 -16.86
CA ARG A 429 20.13 4.66 -16.63
C ARG A 429 19.47 5.47 -17.76
#